data_db7cfb7a86fdd6ad1e7c189ba46cca80
#
_entry.id   db7cfb7a86fdd6ad1e7c189ba46cca80
#
_cell.length_a   1.000
_cell.length_b   1.000
_cell.length_c   1.000
_cell.angle_alpha   90.00
_cell.angle_beta   90.00
_cell.angle_gamma   90.00
#
_symmetry.space_group_name_H-M   'P 1'
#
loop_
_entity.id
_entity.type
_entity.pdbx_description
1 polymer ?
#
loop_
_entity_poly.entity_id
_entity_poly.type
_entity_poly.pdbx_seq_one_letter_code
_entity_poly.pdbx_strand_id
1 'polypeptide(L)'
;TDEFLVSDAGTLKRIDYSLIKGGGAYEKISTTTISSSVASVDFDTLSTDYRDFRIVISSLVLDTHQEDVVIRVKRSGQSSFDSGGTDYRYSNQGTIYNSSEVLSSSNGAASLKIHPTNIAEDATVDGATFNAVIDAVDVHGTTNSKFFHYRTGFIEGVYGSVAHSQGAGYRYDTSETALIGIQITNEGSTQFTSGTVTLYGRKN
;
A
#
# COMPACT_ATOMS: atom_id res chain seq x y z
N THR A 1 -3.02 12.50 32.52
CA THR A 1 -3.74 13.19 31.41
C THR A 1 -3.20 14.59 31.37
N ASP A 2 -2.57 14.95 30.23
CA ASP A 2 -2.06 16.30 30.02
C ASP A 2 -3.25 17.20 29.65
N GLU A 3 -3.44 18.26 30.41
CA GLU A 3 -4.49 19.26 30.21
C GLU A 3 -3.89 20.59 29.79
N PHE A 4 -4.52 21.28 28.86
CA PHE A 4 -4.16 22.62 28.45
C PHE A 4 -5.18 23.65 28.97
N LEU A 5 -4.68 24.81 29.34
CA LEU A 5 -5.51 25.97 29.64
C LEU A 5 -5.73 26.77 28.36
N VAL A 6 -6.98 26.94 27.97
CA VAL A 6 -7.36 27.74 26.81
C VAL A 6 -8.24 28.90 27.27
N SER A 7 -7.96 30.10 26.78
CA SER A 7 -8.83 31.26 26.99
C SER A 7 -9.96 31.28 25.96
N ASP A 8 -11.20 31.22 26.44
CA ASP A 8 -12.40 31.33 25.62
C ASP A 8 -13.18 32.56 26.11
N ALA A 9 -13.19 33.62 25.33
CA ALA A 9 -13.83 34.90 25.65
C ALA A 9 -13.45 35.46 27.05
N GLY A 10 -12.19 35.30 27.42
CA GLY A 10 -11.66 35.78 28.73
C GLY A 10 -11.87 34.80 29.89
N THR A 11 -12.48 33.63 29.66
CA THR A 11 -12.61 32.58 30.66
C THR A 11 -11.58 31.49 30.40
N LEU A 12 -10.78 31.13 31.41
CA LEU A 12 -9.86 29.99 31.32
C LEU A 12 -10.62 28.67 31.44
N LYS A 13 -10.50 27.85 30.43
CA LYS A 13 -11.05 26.50 30.38
C LYS A 13 -9.95 25.46 30.28
N ARG A 14 -10.16 24.31 30.93
CA ARG A 14 -9.31 23.14 30.74
C ARG A 14 -9.80 22.36 29.54
N ILE A 15 -8.88 22.03 28.64
CA ILE A 15 -9.15 21.17 27.50
C ILE A 15 -8.21 19.97 27.58
N ASP A 16 -8.75 18.78 27.50
CA ASP A 16 -7.98 17.54 27.39
C ASP A 16 -7.13 17.57 26.12
N TYR A 17 -5.86 17.16 26.24
CA TYR A 17 -4.93 17.09 25.10
C TYR A 17 -5.49 16.27 23.93
N SER A 18 -6.30 15.23 24.24
CA SER A 18 -6.95 14.41 23.20
C SER A 18 -7.88 15.21 22.29
N LEU A 19 -8.44 16.32 22.79
CA LEU A 19 -9.32 17.22 22.02
C LEU A 19 -8.55 18.28 21.21
N ILE A 20 -7.29 18.59 21.62
CA ILE A 20 -6.41 19.53 20.91
C ILE A 20 -5.52 18.79 19.92
N LYS A 21 -5.38 17.49 20.08
CA LYS A 21 -4.65 16.63 19.16
C LYS A 21 -5.30 16.74 17.78
N GLY A 22 -4.85 17.76 17.06
CA GLY A 22 -5.16 17.88 15.64
C GLY A 22 -4.80 16.57 15.01
N GLY A 23 -5.82 15.77 14.65
CA GLY A 23 -5.61 14.52 13.98
C GLY A 23 -4.73 14.80 12.77
N GLY A 24 -3.51 14.28 12.76
CA GLY A 24 -2.73 14.27 11.54
C GLY A 24 -3.62 13.69 10.44
N ALA A 25 -3.41 14.10 9.19
CA ALA A 25 -4.25 13.62 8.09
C ALA A 25 -4.40 12.09 8.08
N TYR A 26 -3.44 11.37 8.71
CA TYR A 26 -3.43 9.93 8.85
C TYR A 26 -3.02 9.51 10.27
N GLU A 27 -3.74 8.56 10.86
CA GLU A 27 -3.41 7.89 12.13
C GLU A 27 -2.76 6.54 11.85
N LYS A 28 -1.69 6.20 12.56
CA LYS A 28 -1.06 4.87 12.45
C LYS A 28 -1.97 3.81 13.08
N ILE A 29 -2.36 2.82 12.28
CA ILE A 29 -3.19 1.70 12.73
C ILE A 29 -2.32 0.53 13.19
N SER A 30 -1.40 0.09 12.32
CA SER A 30 -0.53 -1.07 12.61
C SER A 30 0.78 -0.99 11.84
N THR A 31 1.78 -1.72 12.32
CA THR A 31 3.04 -1.96 11.62
C THR A 31 3.37 -3.44 11.72
N THR A 32 3.61 -4.06 10.57
CA THR A 32 4.17 -5.41 10.48
C THR A 32 5.64 -5.29 10.17
N THR A 33 6.49 -5.80 11.06
CA THR A 33 7.94 -5.96 10.83
C THR A 33 8.19 -7.39 10.39
N ILE A 34 8.81 -7.54 9.24
CA ILE A 34 9.17 -8.83 8.67
C ILE A 34 10.58 -9.17 9.17
N SER A 35 10.72 -10.25 9.93
CA SER A 35 11.97 -10.76 10.49
C SER A 35 12.24 -12.22 10.12
N SER A 36 11.33 -12.83 9.38
CA SER A 36 11.43 -14.16 8.79
C SER A 36 10.59 -14.21 7.52
N SER A 37 10.90 -15.13 6.62
CA SER A 37 10.22 -15.26 5.33
C SER A 37 8.70 -15.40 5.47
N VAL A 38 7.96 -14.54 4.78
CA VAL A 38 6.49 -14.54 4.71
C VAL A 38 6.04 -14.33 3.26
N ALA A 39 4.96 -14.99 2.86
CA ALA A 39 4.42 -14.86 1.51
C ALA A 39 3.65 -13.55 1.29
N SER A 40 3.12 -12.96 2.35
CA SER A 40 2.31 -11.74 2.29
C SER A 40 2.28 -10.99 3.61
N VAL A 41 1.83 -9.73 3.55
CA VAL A 41 1.38 -8.95 4.69
C VAL A 41 -0.09 -8.62 4.48
N ASP A 42 -0.93 -9.11 5.38
CA ASP A 42 -2.38 -9.07 5.26
C ASP A 42 -3.00 -8.10 6.28
N PHE A 43 -3.78 -7.16 5.79
CA PHE A 43 -4.69 -6.34 6.58
C PHE A 43 -6.10 -6.85 6.35
N ASP A 44 -6.46 -7.93 7.05
CA ASP A 44 -7.69 -8.70 6.82
C ASP A 44 -8.98 -7.97 7.18
N THR A 45 -8.90 -6.98 8.07
CA THR A 45 -10.03 -6.19 8.51
C THR A 45 -9.65 -4.72 8.56
N LEU A 46 -10.22 -3.93 7.66
CA LEU A 46 -10.10 -2.49 7.64
C LEU A 46 -11.23 -1.89 8.47
N SER A 47 -10.89 -1.07 9.48
CA SER A 47 -11.90 -0.41 10.31
C SER A 47 -12.71 0.61 9.52
N THR A 48 -14.04 0.57 9.70
CA THR A 48 -14.98 1.54 9.11
C THR A 48 -14.88 2.94 9.72
N ASP A 49 -14.07 3.12 10.77
CA ASP A 49 -13.76 4.44 11.34
C ASP A 49 -12.94 5.32 10.38
N TYR A 50 -12.31 4.70 9.39
CA TYR A 50 -11.47 5.38 8.42
C TYR A 50 -12.07 5.24 7.01
N ARG A 51 -12.10 6.34 6.28
CA ARG A 51 -12.54 6.36 4.88
C ARG A 51 -11.44 5.93 3.92
N ASP A 52 -10.24 6.45 4.16
CA ASP A 52 -9.08 6.24 3.30
C ASP A 52 -7.95 5.60 4.10
N PHE A 53 -7.12 4.83 3.40
CA PHE A 53 -5.96 4.19 4.00
C PHE A 53 -4.69 4.55 3.25
N ARG A 54 -3.59 4.63 3.98
CA ARG A 54 -2.25 4.74 3.42
C ARG A 54 -1.40 3.58 3.90
N ILE A 55 -0.72 2.92 2.98
CA ILE A 55 0.25 1.88 3.28
C ILE A 55 1.63 2.44 2.96
N VAL A 56 2.55 2.32 3.90
CA VAL A 56 3.97 2.66 3.72
C VAL A 56 4.77 1.38 3.82
N ILE A 57 5.46 1.05 2.74
CA ILE A 57 6.40 -0.07 2.65
C ILE A 57 7.81 0.52 2.74
N SER A 58 8.61 0.01 3.66
CA SER A 58 9.97 0.48 3.87
C SER A 58 10.95 -0.70 3.89
N SER A 59 11.97 -0.62 3.04
CA SER A 59 13.08 -1.58 2.98
C SER A 59 12.63 -3.03 2.83
N LEU A 60 11.59 -3.27 2.02
CA LEU A 60 11.10 -4.62 1.75
C LEU A 60 12.11 -5.35 0.88
N VAL A 61 12.51 -6.55 1.31
CA VAL A 61 13.46 -7.43 0.61
C VAL A 61 12.73 -8.70 0.17
N LEU A 62 12.98 -9.11 -1.06
CA LEU A 62 12.46 -10.35 -1.65
C LEU A 62 13.55 -11.43 -1.60
N ASP A 63 13.17 -12.69 -1.52
CA ASP A 63 14.08 -13.85 -1.55
C ASP A 63 14.35 -14.37 -2.96
N THR A 64 13.66 -13.86 -3.96
CA THR A 64 13.78 -14.26 -5.37
C THR A 64 13.96 -13.05 -6.27
N HIS A 65 14.89 -13.16 -7.20
CA HIS A 65 15.25 -12.13 -8.15
C HIS A 65 14.19 -11.98 -9.26
N GLN A 66 13.99 -10.73 -9.71
CA GLN A 66 13.08 -10.39 -10.80
C GLN A 66 11.60 -10.71 -10.54
N GLU A 67 11.16 -10.49 -9.32
CA GLU A 67 9.76 -10.69 -8.90
C GLU A 67 9.01 -9.37 -8.73
N ASP A 68 7.70 -9.48 -8.58
CA ASP A 68 6.78 -8.35 -8.51
C ASP A 68 6.14 -8.22 -7.13
N VAL A 69 6.09 -7.02 -6.58
CA VAL A 69 5.23 -6.67 -5.44
C VAL A 69 3.89 -6.19 -5.97
N VAL A 70 2.83 -6.80 -5.45
CA VAL A 70 1.46 -6.55 -5.91
C VAL A 70 0.49 -6.37 -4.75
N ILE A 71 -0.66 -5.78 -5.06
CA ILE A 71 -1.78 -5.64 -4.13
C ILE A 71 -2.92 -6.56 -4.55
N ARG A 72 -3.52 -7.23 -3.57
CA ARG A 72 -4.83 -7.85 -3.67
C ARG A 72 -5.78 -7.29 -2.63
N VAL A 73 -7.06 -7.33 -2.90
CA VAL A 73 -8.07 -6.83 -1.97
C VAL A 73 -9.10 -7.90 -1.64
N LYS A 74 -9.72 -7.76 -0.47
CA LYS A 74 -10.83 -8.59 -0.04
C LYS A 74 -12.08 -7.72 0.03
N ARG A 75 -13.14 -8.13 -0.67
CA ARG A 75 -14.43 -7.44 -0.68
C ARG A 75 -15.33 -7.91 0.45
N SER A 76 -16.26 -7.09 0.82
CA SER A 76 -17.31 -7.46 1.79
C SER A 76 -18.04 -8.74 1.35
N GLY A 77 -18.22 -9.66 2.28
CA GLY A 77 -18.82 -10.97 2.05
C GLY A 77 -17.86 -12.05 1.54
N GLN A 78 -16.57 -11.74 1.32
CA GLN A 78 -15.57 -12.73 0.91
C GLN A 78 -14.71 -13.19 2.08
N SER A 79 -14.24 -14.44 2.01
CA SER A 79 -13.28 -15.03 2.96
C SER A 79 -11.83 -14.98 2.49
N SER A 80 -11.58 -14.72 1.20
CA SER A 80 -10.25 -14.68 0.59
C SER A 80 -10.03 -13.39 -0.20
N PHE A 81 -8.77 -13.08 -0.45
CA PHE A 81 -8.40 -11.97 -1.35
C PHE A 81 -8.69 -12.35 -2.81
N ASP A 82 -9.15 -11.38 -3.58
CA ASP A 82 -9.43 -11.55 -5.01
C ASP A 82 -8.14 -11.84 -5.79
N SER A 83 -8.18 -12.87 -6.64
CA SER A 83 -7.04 -13.30 -7.47
C SER A 83 -7.47 -13.81 -8.84
N GLY A 84 -8.67 -13.48 -9.29
CA GLY A 84 -9.16 -13.83 -10.62
C GLY A 84 -8.44 -13.06 -11.72
N GLY A 85 -8.16 -13.70 -12.85
CA GLY A 85 -7.35 -13.15 -13.94
C GLY A 85 -7.88 -11.88 -14.62
N THR A 86 -9.07 -11.39 -14.22
CA THR A 86 -9.68 -10.15 -14.75
C THR A 86 -10.07 -9.17 -13.66
N ASP A 87 -9.60 -9.42 -12.42
CA ASP A 87 -10.07 -8.69 -11.24
C ASP A 87 -9.52 -7.29 -11.13
N TYR A 88 -8.34 -7.02 -11.69
CA TYR A 88 -7.65 -5.75 -11.51
C TYR A 88 -7.34 -5.05 -12.83
N ARG A 89 -7.34 -3.71 -12.76
CA ARG A 89 -6.90 -2.82 -13.84
C ARG A 89 -5.93 -1.80 -13.29
N TYR A 90 -4.83 -1.54 -14.01
CA TYR A 90 -3.82 -0.58 -13.57
C TYR A 90 -3.07 0.05 -14.74
N SER A 91 -2.41 1.16 -14.44
CA SER A 91 -1.46 1.84 -15.31
C SER A 91 -0.29 2.37 -14.48
N ASN A 92 0.91 1.99 -14.87
CA ASN A 92 2.17 2.35 -14.22
C ASN A 92 3.07 3.07 -15.20
N GLN A 93 3.79 4.07 -14.70
CA GLN A 93 4.84 4.79 -15.39
C GLN A 93 6.05 4.89 -14.48
N GLY A 94 7.23 4.64 -15.01
CA GLY A 94 8.47 4.73 -14.24
C GLY A 94 9.68 5.00 -15.11
N THR A 95 10.81 5.20 -14.44
CA THR A 95 12.11 5.31 -15.09
C THR A 95 13.12 4.46 -14.33
N ILE A 96 14.05 3.88 -15.09
CA ILE A 96 15.24 3.18 -14.60
C ILE A 96 16.43 4.08 -14.90
N TYR A 97 17.36 4.20 -13.97
CA TYR A 97 18.59 4.98 -14.18
C TYR A 97 19.31 4.55 -15.47
N ASN A 98 19.68 5.53 -16.29
CA ASN A 98 20.29 5.35 -17.63
C ASN A 98 19.43 4.57 -18.64
N SER A 99 18.12 4.45 -18.44
CA SER A 99 17.20 3.80 -19.37
C SER A 99 16.05 4.72 -19.77
N SER A 100 15.29 4.25 -20.73
CA SER A 100 14.06 4.90 -21.17
C SER A 100 12.96 4.79 -20.12
N GLU A 101 11.90 5.58 -20.30
CA GLU A 101 10.64 5.41 -19.59
C GLU A 101 10.11 3.97 -19.73
N VAL A 102 9.61 3.41 -18.62
CA VAL A 102 9.01 2.09 -18.58
C VAL A 102 7.53 2.24 -18.25
N LEU A 103 6.70 1.64 -19.08
CA LEU A 103 5.24 1.62 -18.93
C LEU A 103 4.76 0.19 -18.71
N SER A 104 3.80 0.02 -17.82
CA SER A 104 3.07 -1.24 -17.64
C SER A 104 1.61 -0.95 -17.36
N SER A 105 0.72 -1.66 -18.04
CA SER A 105 -0.72 -1.52 -17.82
C SER A 105 -1.43 -2.84 -18.06
N SER A 106 -2.58 -3.01 -17.41
CA SER A 106 -3.47 -4.13 -17.66
C SER A 106 -4.93 -3.71 -17.58
N ASN A 107 -5.74 -4.26 -18.47
CA ASN A 107 -7.21 -4.14 -18.44
C ASN A 107 -7.87 -5.41 -17.85
N GLY A 108 -7.09 -6.32 -17.28
CA GLY A 108 -7.52 -7.53 -16.58
C GLY A 108 -6.30 -8.27 -16.07
N ALA A 109 -6.15 -8.34 -14.75
CA ALA A 109 -5.05 -9.02 -14.06
C ALA A 109 -5.55 -9.70 -12.78
N ALA A 110 -4.78 -10.65 -12.26
CA ALA A 110 -5.06 -11.37 -11.01
C ALA A 110 -4.64 -10.57 -9.76
N SER A 111 -3.95 -9.46 -9.96
CA SER A 111 -3.43 -8.58 -8.91
C SER A 111 -3.19 -7.18 -9.45
N LEU A 112 -3.06 -6.21 -8.57
CA LEU A 112 -2.69 -4.85 -8.91
C LEU A 112 -1.18 -4.69 -8.79
N LYS A 113 -0.48 -4.70 -9.92
CA LYS A 113 0.96 -4.47 -9.98
C LYS A 113 1.26 -3.00 -9.73
N ILE A 114 2.16 -2.70 -8.78
CA ILE A 114 2.45 -1.34 -8.33
C ILE A 114 3.77 -0.76 -8.84
N HIS A 115 4.41 -1.43 -9.77
CA HIS A 115 5.62 -0.97 -10.46
C HIS A 115 5.67 -1.57 -11.89
N PRO A 116 6.38 -0.93 -12.83
CA PRO A 116 6.35 -1.34 -14.24
C PRO A 116 7.39 -2.40 -14.62
N THR A 117 8.34 -2.72 -13.75
CA THR A 117 9.46 -3.64 -14.02
C THR A 117 9.78 -4.48 -12.79
N ASN A 118 10.59 -5.50 -12.95
CA ASN A 118 10.91 -6.45 -11.89
C ASN A 118 11.84 -5.86 -10.84
N ILE A 119 11.72 -6.33 -9.60
CA ILE A 119 12.52 -5.91 -8.44
C ILE A 119 13.71 -6.88 -8.27
N ALA A 120 14.86 -6.36 -7.86
CA ALA A 120 16.01 -7.18 -7.49
C ALA A 120 15.84 -7.80 -6.10
N GLU A 121 16.46 -8.97 -5.88
CA GLU A 121 16.69 -9.53 -4.56
C GLU A 121 18.04 -9.07 -3.98
N ASP A 122 18.16 -9.05 -2.65
CA ASP A 122 19.39 -8.61 -1.97
C ASP A 122 20.56 -9.56 -2.20
N ALA A 123 20.30 -10.86 -2.37
CA ALA A 123 21.35 -11.88 -2.63
C ALA A 123 22.04 -11.69 -3.99
N THR A 124 21.37 -11.09 -4.98
CA THR A 124 21.91 -10.85 -6.32
C THR A 124 22.44 -9.42 -6.47
N VAL A 125 21.77 -8.45 -5.83
CA VAL A 125 22.15 -7.03 -5.86
C VAL A 125 22.21 -6.52 -4.43
N ASP A 126 23.40 -6.29 -3.91
CA ASP A 126 23.66 -5.84 -2.53
C ASP A 126 22.86 -4.57 -2.18
N GLY A 127 22.10 -4.65 -1.10
CA GLY A 127 21.23 -3.58 -0.63
C GLY A 127 19.94 -3.39 -1.43
N ALA A 128 19.55 -4.38 -2.23
CA ALA A 128 18.29 -4.31 -2.99
C ALA A 128 17.09 -4.26 -2.06
N THR A 129 16.33 -3.18 -2.15
CA THR A 129 15.11 -2.97 -1.37
C THR A 129 14.01 -2.36 -2.20
N PHE A 130 12.76 -2.63 -1.81
CA PHE A 130 11.58 -2.01 -2.37
C PHE A 130 10.92 -1.10 -1.33
N ASN A 131 10.59 0.12 -1.75
CA ASN A 131 9.90 1.11 -0.93
C ASN A 131 8.68 1.64 -1.68
N ALA A 132 7.56 1.84 -0.97
CA ALA A 132 6.34 2.37 -1.58
C ALA A 132 5.50 3.19 -0.61
N VAL A 133 4.76 4.15 -1.17
CA VAL A 133 3.62 4.79 -0.53
C VAL A 133 2.40 4.54 -1.41
N ILE A 134 1.36 3.97 -0.81
CA ILE A 134 0.12 3.57 -1.49
C ILE A 134 -1.04 4.23 -0.77
N ASP A 135 -1.85 5.00 -1.48
CA ASP A 135 -3.08 5.62 -1.00
C ASP A 135 -4.28 4.87 -1.57
N ALA A 136 -5.09 4.27 -0.72
CA ALA A 136 -6.38 3.66 -1.04
C ALA A 136 -7.50 4.59 -0.61
N VAL A 137 -8.31 5.05 -1.57
CA VAL A 137 -9.30 6.10 -1.37
C VAL A 137 -10.71 5.51 -1.37
N ASP A 138 -11.54 5.95 -0.41
CA ASP A 138 -12.95 5.59 -0.28
C ASP A 138 -13.20 4.08 -0.27
N VAL A 139 -12.39 3.32 0.48
CA VAL A 139 -12.38 1.85 0.40
C VAL A 139 -13.69 1.20 0.84
N HIS A 140 -14.47 1.85 1.72
CA HIS A 140 -15.76 1.37 2.18
C HIS A 140 -16.94 1.89 1.36
N GLY A 141 -16.70 2.77 0.37
CA GLY A 141 -17.75 3.25 -0.53
C GLY A 141 -18.40 2.10 -1.31
N THR A 142 -19.67 2.27 -1.67
CA THR A 142 -20.45 1.27 -2.42
C THR A 142 -21.01 1.83 -3.74
N THR A 143 -20.53 2.99 -4.15
CA THR A 143 -21.04 3.70 -5.33
C THR A 143 -19.98 3.99 -6.39
N ASN A 144 -18.69 3.89 -6.03
CA ASN A 144 -17.59 4.24 -6.93
C ASN A 144 -16.47 3.21 -6.85
N SER A 145 -15.66 3.14 -7.90
CA SER A 145 -14.43 2.32 -7.92
C SER A 145 -13.42 2.82 -6.89
N LYS A 146 -12.79 1.91 -6.17
CA LYS A 146 -11.81 2.20 -5.13
C LYS A 146 -10.43 2.23 -5.77
N PHE A 147 -9.87 3.44 -5.92
CA PHE A 147 -8.56 3.63 -6.52
C PHE A 147 -7.44 3.50 -5.50
N PHE A 148 -6.39 2.86 -5.95
CA PHE A 148 -5.08 2.84 -5.32
C PHE A 148 -4.16 3.72 -6.13
N HIS A 149 -3.61 4.76 -5.50
CA HIS A 149 -2.57 5.60 -6.07
C HIS A 149 -1.26 5.27 -5.37
N TYR A 150 -0.18 5.11 -6.13
CA TYR A 150 1.08 4.68 -5.53
C TYR A 150 2.29 5.34 -6.16
N ARG A 151 3.35 5.43 -5.36
CA ARG A 151 4.71 5.79 -5.76
C ARG A 151 5.67 4.81 -5.14
N THR A 152 6.66 4.37 -5.93
CA THR A 152 7.63 3.37 -5.53
C THR A 152 9.05 3.82 -5.85
N GLY A 153 10.00 3.31 -5.07
CA GLY A 153 11.44 3.42 -5.33
C GLY A 153 12.10 2.09 -4.97
N PHE A 154 12.91 1.55 -5.86
CA PHE A 154 13.49 0.22 -5.70
C PHE A 154 14.75 0.04 -6.55
N ILE A 155 15.46 -1.07 -6.34
CA ILE A 155 16.50 -1.53 -7.25
C ILE A 155 15.86 -2.48 -8.26
N GLU A 156 16.06 -2.18 -9.53
CA GLU A 156 15.52 -2.93 -10.66
C GLU A 156 16.33 -4.22 -10.87
N GLY A 157 15.62 -5.33 -11.19
CA GLY A 157 16.19 -6.68 -11.17
C GLY A 157 17.06 -7.05 -12.39
N VAL A 158 16.97 -6.34 -13.52
CA VAL A 158 17.73 -6.70 -14.71
C VAL A 158 19.14 -6.09 -14.70
N TYR A 159 19.24 -4.83 -14.30
CA TYR A 159 20.50 -4.07 -14.37
C TYR A 159 21.06 -3.69 -13.00
N GLY A 160 20.38 -4.02 -11.90
CA GLY A 160 20.75 -3.58 -10.56
C GLY A 160 20.72 -2.04 -10.39
N SER A 161 19.89 -1.36 -11.15
CA SER A 161 19.83 0.09 -11.22
C SER A 161 18.67 0.64 -10.38
N VAL A 162 18.83 1.87 -9.88
CA VAL A 162 17.76 2.59 -9.20
C VAL A 162 16.59 2.82 -10.16
N ALA A 163 15.41 2.44 -9.73
CA ALA A 163 14.17 2.67 -10.43
C ALA A 163 13.15 3.38 -9.51
N HIS A 164 12.30 4.19 -10.11
CA HIS A 164 11.14 4.73 -9.44
C HIS A 164 9.92 4.66 -10.35
N SER A 165 8.75 4.58 -9.75
CA SER A 165 7.51 4.60 -10.52
C SER A 165 6.36 5.24 -9.75
N GLN A 166 5.34 5.59 -10.51
CA GLN A 166 4.03 6.00 -10.00
C GLN A 166 2.94 5.40 -10.86
N GLY A 167 1.77 5.27 -10.28
CA GLY A 167 0.65 4.73 -11.01
C GLY A 167 -0.64 4.76 -10.23
N ALA A 168 -1.67 4.25 -10.87
CA ALA A 168 -2.97 4.02 -10.26
C ALA A 168 -3.58 2.73 -10.78
N GLY A 169 -4.42 2.14 -9.94
CA GLY A 169 -5.21 0.99 -10.33
C GLY A 169 -6.38 0.76 -9.38
N TYR A 170 -7.20 -0.18 -9.71
CA TYR A 170 -8.39 -0.51 -8.93
C TYR A 170 -8.82 -1.96 -9.13
N ARG A 171 -9.59 -2.46 -8.16
CA ARG A 171 -10.33 -3.71 -8.33
C ARG A 171 -11.53 -3.43 -9.22
N TYR A 172 -11.59 -4.09 -10.39
CA TYR A 172 -12.76 -4.00 -11.26
C TYR A 172 -13.92 -4.77 -10.65
N ASP A 173 -14.98 -4.07 -10.31
CA ASP A 173 -16.19 -4.64 -9.73
C ASP A 173 -17.41 -3.86 -10.22
N THR A 174 -18.31 -4.53 -10.91
CA THR A 174 -19.55 -3.92 -11.42
C THR A 174 -20.56 -3.62 -10.30
N SER A 175 -20.36 -4.23 -9.12
CA SER A 175 -21.23 -4.05 -7.95
C SER A 175 -20.71 -2.98 -6.98
N GLU A 176 -19.51 -2.42 -7.25
CA GLU A 176 -18.85 -1.41 -6.40
C GLU A 176 -18.83 -1.78 -4.90
N THR A 177 -18.57 -3.06 -4.62
CA THR A 177 -18.59 -3.63 -3.27
C THR A 177 -17.50 -2.99 -2.39
N ALA A 178 -17.83 -2.69 -1.13
CA ALA A 178 -16.88 -2.19 -0.14
C ALA A 178 -15.69 -3.15 0.05
N LEU A 179 -14.49 -2.61 0.20
CA LEU A 179 -13.30 -3.39 0.54
C LEU A 179 -13.20 -3.53 2.06
N ILE A 180 -12.85 -4.72 2.51
CA ILE A 180 -12.67 -5.04 3.94
C ILE A 180 -11.25 -5.50 4.27
N GLY A 181 -10.40 -5.73 3.27
CA GLY A 181 -9.01 -6.13 3.47
C GLY A 181 -8.11 -5.73 2.30
N ILE A 182 -6.83 -5.56 2.62
CA ILE A 182 -5.74 -5.30 1.66
C ILE A 182 -4.60 -6.25 1.97
N GLN A 183 -4.06 -6.89 0.95
CA GLN A 183 -2.89 -7.76 1.01
C GLN A 183 -1.76 -7.17 0.18
N ILE A 184 -0.57 -7.10 0.74
CA ILE A 184 0.69 -6.90 0.01
C ILE A 184 1.32 -8.27 -0.18
N THR A 185 1.51 -8.67 -1.43
CA THR A 185 2.03 -10.00 -1.78
C THR A 185 2.89 -9.91 -3.05
N ASN A 186 3.26 -11.02 -3.61
CA ASN A 186 3.96 -11.13 -4.89
C ASN A 186 3.14 -11.96 -5.88
N GLU A 187 3.53 -11.98 -7.16
CA GLU A 187 2.82 -12.78 -8.18
C GLU A 187 3.28 -14.23 -8.24
N GLY A 188 4.47 -14.55 -7.74
CA GLY A 188 5.07 -15.88 -7.78
C GLY A 188 5.01 -16.63 -6.45
N SER A 189 6.02 -17.46 -6.21
CA SER A 189 6.24 -18.18 -4.96
C SER A 189 7.28 -17.51 -4.05
N THR A 190 7.70 -16.31 -4.41
CA THR A 190 8.64 -15.45 -3.68
C THR A 190 8.14 -15.14 -2.27
N GLN A 191 9.05 -14.90 -1.36
CA GLN A 191 8.75 -14.47 -0.01
C GLN A 191 9.41 -13.13 0.30
N PHE A 192 8.82 -12.38 1.20
CA PHE A 192 9.43 -11.22 1.83
C PHE A 192 10.27 -11.68 3.00
N THR A 193 11.55 -11.31 3.03
CA THR A 193 12.51 -11.77 4.04
C THR A 193 12.80 -10.74 5.12
N SER A 194 12.65 -9.45 4.79
CA SER A 194 12.78 -8.35 5.75
C SER A 194 12.03 -7.11 5.30
N GLY A 195 11.93 -6.12 6.18
CA GLY A 195 11.28 -4.85 5.92
C GLY A 195 10.12 -4.54 6.85
N THR A 196 9.45 -3.43 6.59
CA THR A 196 8.26 -3.04 7.35
C THR A 196 7.14 -2.60 6.43
N VAL A 197 5.91 -2.96 6.82
CA VAL A 197 4.68 -2.51 6.16
C VAL A 197 3.79 -1.85 7.22
N THR A 198 3.53 -0.57 7.08
CA THR A 198 2.73 0.20 8.04
C THR A 198 1.43 0.66 7.39
N LEU A 199 0.32 0.39 8.09
CA LEU A 199 -1.02 0.84 7.72
C LEU A 199 -1.40 2.08 8.53
N TYR A 200 -1.87 3.08 7.83
CA TYR A 200 -2.47 4.30 8.38
C TYR A 200 -3.91 4.45 7.89
N GLY A 201 -4.76 5.07 8.69
CA GLY A 201 -6.12 5.43 8.34
C GLY A 201 -6.38 6.92 8.45
N ARG A 202 -7.21 7.46 7.57
CA ARG A 202 -7.72 8.82 7.61
C ARG A 202 -9.20 8.78 7.92
N LYS A 203 -9.60 9.41 9.02
CA LYS A 203 -11.01 9.59 9.41
C LYS A 203 -11.74 10.54 8.45
N ASN A 204 -13.05 10.42 8.43
CA ASN A 204 -13.94 11.35 7.73
C ASN A 204 -13.90 12.75 8.35
#